data_18fcb4fa0b947b1e90de3824f3dc2bb9
#
_entry.id   18fcb4fa0b947b1e90de3824f3dc2bb9
#
_cell.length_a   1.000
_cell.length_b   1.000
_cell.length_c   1.000
_cell.angle_alpha   90.00
_cell.angle_beta   90.00
_cell.angle_gamma   90.00
#
_symmetry.space_group_name_H-M   'P 1'
#
loop_
_entity.id
_entity.type
_entity.pdbx_description
1 polymer ?
#
loop_
_entity_poly.entity_id
_entity_poly.type
_entity_poly.pdbx_seq_one_letter_code
_entity_poly.pdbx_strand_id
1 'polypeptide(L)'
;MLSKLSEPPLGHPGKTLKRVENPDHVVIHPIDNQCDACGSLISIDRITLLPEARQIIDLPPIRFEVTEHRAQVAQCHCGKIHVAQFPASLTQAVQYGPHIKAAAVYLTQYQQLPIDRTAQALLDLFDLPLSTGTVQNCISEAAQALLPAVQEINRAIRAAPVVHFDETSMHVGRTQNWLHSASTSSLTWYGSHAKRGKEALDSFGILPTFSGVAVHDGWVPYSNYDCQHSLCNAHHLRELIFIWESTQPAWAQEMIALLRAAKKEADDSLAQGETELESKRIAYYHAQYWTLIAQGFRLNPQQERDPSREDLRGRIKQSFAYNLLARMQRYPDQVWRFITDLRVPFDNNQAERDIRMPKLKQKISGCFRTSTGFQSFCTIRSYLASLRKQKRQLFHALALSFSGNTPLLA
;
A
#
# COMPACT_ATOMS: atom_id res chain seq x y z
N MET A 1 18.85 -29.96 18.24
CA MET A 1 19.91 -29.13 17.63
C MET A 1 19.36 -27.74 17.41
N LEU A 2 19.90 -26.77 18.11
CA LEU A 2 19.43 -25.39 18.15
C LEU A 2 19.64 -24.73 16.78
N SER A 3 18.56 -24.26 16.15
CA SER A 3 18.58 -23.44 14.94
C SER A 3 19.44 -22.20 15.18
N LYS A 4 20.46 -21.99 14.34
CA LYS A 4 21.15 -20.70 14.24
C LYS A 4 20.13 -19.65 13.86
N LEU A 5 19.73 -18.85 14.84
CA LEU A 5 19.06 -17.58 14.60
C LEU A 5 20.02 -16.76 13.72
N SER A 6 19.58 -16.42 12.52
CA SER A 6 20.27 -15.44 11.67
C SER A 6 20.40 -14.16 12.48
N GLU A 7 21.61 -13.64 12.60
CA GLU A 7 21.85 -12.33 13.19
C GLU A 7 20.91 -11.30 12.51
N PRO A 8 20.25 -10.44 13.31
CA PRO A 8 19.43 -9.37 12.73
C PRO A 8 20.33 -8.50 11.84
N PRO A 9 19.83 -8.03 10.68
CA PRO A 9 20.59 -7.15 9.82
C PRO A 9 21.07 -5.96 10.65
N LEU A 10 22.33 -5.56 10.48
CA LEU A 10 22.96 -4.40 11.09
C LEU A 10 21.96 -3.24 11.07
N GLY A 11 21.61 -2.73 12.25
CA GLY A 11 20.58 -1.72 12.43
C GLY A 11 20.80 -0.53 11.49
N HIS A 12 19.72 0.04 10.96
CA HIS A 12 19.75 1.29 10.24
C HIS A 12 20.55 2.30 11.06
N PRO A 13 21.48 3.09 10.46
CA PRO A 13 22.15 4.16 11.17
C PRO A 13 21.08 5.07 11.76
N GLY A 14 21.03 5.13 13.08
CA GLY A 14 20.05 5.92 13.82
C GLY A 14 20.14 7.39 13.37
N LYS A 15 19.01 8.00 13.03
CA LYS A 15 18.96 9.44 12.82
C LYS A 15 18.95 10.11 14.19
N THR A 16 20.12 10.53 14.66
CA THR A 16 20.23 11.34 15.86
C THR A 16 19.52 12.68 15.67
N LEU A 17 18.76 13.11 16.67
CA LEU A 17 18.13 14.43 16.69
C LEU A 17 19.21 15.50 16.55
N LYS A 18 19.08 16.36 15.53
CA LYS A 18 20.02 17.45 15.29
C LYS A 18 19.45 18.76 15.79
N ARG A 19 20.33 19.63 16.26
CA ARG A 19 19.99 20.98 16.64
C ARG A 19 19.45 21.76 15.44
N VAL A 20 18.40 22.56 15.66
CA VAL A 20 17.82 23.47 14.65
C VAL A 20 18.63 24.76 14.68
N GLU A 21 19.05 25.27 13.49
CA GLU A 21 19.86 26.47 13.37
C GLU A 21 19.06 27.73 13.75
N ASN A 22 17.80 27.81 13.31
CA ASN A 22 16.91 28.94 13.58
C ASN A 22 15.73 28.46 14.46
N PRO A 23 15.82 28.52 15.78
CA PRO A 23 14.71 28.15 16.66
C PRO A 23 13.60 29.21 16.63
N ASP A 24 12.34 28.77 16.81
CA ASP A 24 11.18 29.67 16.85
C ASP A 24 11.22 30.65 18.06
N HIS A 25 11.77 30.18 19.17
CA HIS A 25 11.89 30.96 20.40
C HIS A 25 13.27 30.78 21.01
N VAL A 26 13.80 31.89 21.55
CA VAL A 26 15.05 31.89 22.33
C VAL A 26 14.74 32.40 23.74
N VAL A 27 15.03 31.57 24.75
CA VAL A 27 14.90 31.94 26.16
C VAL A 27 16.28 32.11 26.75
N ILE A 28 16.58 33.30 27.23
CA ILE A 28 17.82 33.59 27.94
C ILE A 28 17.58 33.40 29.44
N HIS A 29 18.40 32.57 30.08
CA HIS A 29 18.42 32.39 31.52
C HIS A 29 19.40 33.39 32.12
N PRO A 30 18.94 34.45 32.83
CA PRO A 30 19.81 35.42 33.40
C PRO A 30 20.58 34.85 34.60
N ILE A 31 21.78 35.33 34.80
CA ILE A 31 22.52 35.13 36.06
C ILE A 31 22.02 36.15 37.11
N ASP A 32 22.26 35.86 38.37
CA ASP A 32 22.10 36.87 39.41
C ASP A 32 23.09 38.03 39.18
N ASN A 33 22.61 39.23 39.26
CA ASN A 33 23.44 40.43 39.05
C ASN A 33 24.44 40.71 40.21
N GLN A 34 24.40 39.91 41.26
CA GLN A 34 25.30 40.04 42.42
C GLN A 34 26.22 38.82 42.51
N CYS A 35 27.50 39.07 42.69
CA CYS A 35 28.49 38.03 42.88
C CYS A 35 28.28 37.35 44.25
N ASP A 36 28.07 36.04 44.23
CA ASP A 36 27.87 35.21 45.44
C ASP A 36 29.10 35.06 46.31
N ALA A 37 30.31 35.33 45.78
CA ALA A 37 31.56 35.27 46.50
C ALA A 37 31.96 36.57 47.20
N CYS A 38 31.70 37.76 46.59
CA CYS A 38 32.15 39.03 47.10
C CYS A 38 31.07 40.13 47.28
N GLY A 39 29.83 39.82 46.89
CA GLY A 39 28.67 40.70 46.95
C GLY A 39 28.68 41.92 46.01
N SER A 40 29.69 42.04 45.12
CA SER A 40 29.74 43.11 44.14
C SER A 40 28.76 42.93 43.00
N LEU A 41 28.24 44.06 42.46
CA LEU A 41 27.38 44.00 41.24
C LEU A 41 28.20 43.55 39.99
N ILE A 42 27.66 42.67 39.24
CA ILE A 42 28.21 42.21 37.95
C ILE A 42 27.79 43.20 36.88
N SER A 43 28.75 43.82 36.21
CA SER A 43 28.49 44.78 35.13
C SER A 43 27.94 44.06 33.88
N ILE A 44 26.94 44.66 33.22
CA ILE A 44 26.22 44.09 32.07
C ILE A 44 27.17 43.76 30.89
N ASP A 45 28.23 44.58 30.70
CA ASP A 45 29.23 44.37 29.64
C ASP A 45 30.11 43.13 29.86
N ARG A 46 30.07 42.52 31.03
CA ARG A 46 30.77 41.27 31.37
C ARG A 46 29.87 40.03 31.27
N ILE A 47 28.59 40.22 31.00
CA ILE A 47 27.65 39.11 30.85
C ILE A 47 27.72 38.59 29.40
N THR A 48 28.05 37.33 29.24
CA THR A 48 28.08 36.66 27.94
C THR A 48 27.26 35.37 27.98
N LEU A 49 26.82 34.90 26.85
CA LEU A 49 26.12 33.61 26.72
C LEU A 49 27.13 32.47 26.68
N LEU A 50 26.78 31.35 27.28
CA LEU A 50 27.55 30.12 27.12
C LEU A 50 27.54 29.67 25.63
N PRO A 51 28.67 29.13 25.11
CA PRO A 51 28.72 28.58 23.77
C PRO A 51 27.76 27.39 23.57
N GLU A 52 27.50 26.64 24.65
CA GLU A 52 26.56 25.55 24.68
C GLU A 52 25.13 26.09 24.79
N ALA A 53 24.27 25.73 23.85
CA ALA A 53 22.83 25.96 23.92
C ALA A 53 22.07 24.62 23.82
N ARG A 54 21.01 24.53 24.62
CA ARG A 54 20.11 23.34 24.65
C ARG A 54 18.79 23.69 24.00
N GLN A 55 18.21 22.74 23.25
CA GLN A 55 16.93 22.94 22.57
C GLN A 55 15.94 21.89 23.02
N ILE A 56 14.69 22.30 23.23
CA ILE A 56 13.53 21.41 23.38
C ILE A 56 12.71 21.57 22.11
N ILE A 57 12.40 20.47 21.44
CA ILE A 57 11.48 20.42 20.29
C ILE A 57 10.18 19.85 20.79
N ASP A 58 9.12 20.67 20.77
CA ASP A 58 7.81 20.29 21.29
C ASP A 58 6.69 20.70 20.32
N LEU A 59 5.48 20.20 20.55
CA LEU A 59 4.29 20.61 19.83
C LEU A 59 3.65 21.82 20.55
N PRO A 60 3.26 22.87 19.80
CA PRO A 60 2.44 23.93 20.40
C PRO A 60 1.07 23.35 20.78
N PRO A 61 0.34 23.99 21.72
CA PRO A 61 -1.05 23.60 22.01
C PRO A 61 -1.90 23.61 20.75
N ILE A 62 -2.37 22.41 20.34
CA ILE A 62 -3.15 22.26 19.12
C ILE A 62 -4.62 22.44 19.47
N ARG A 63 -5.31 23.37 18.79
CA ARG A 63 -6.75 23.63 18.91
C ARG A 63 -7.34 23.96 17.54
N PHE A 64 -8.65 23.76 17.40
CA PHE A 64 -9.36 24.17 16.19
C PHE A 64 -9.59 25.68 16.17
N GLU A 65 -9.70 26.25 14.98
CA GLU A 65 -10.06 27.65 14.75
C GLU A 65 -11.50 27.75 14.23
N VAL A 66 -12.22 28.77 14.69
CA VAL A 66 -13.57 29.09 14.22
C VAL A 66 -13.55 30.39 13.43
N THR A 67 -13.93 30.32 12.17
CA THR A 67 -14.10 31.49 11.31
C THR A 67 -15.58 31.76 11.11
N GLU A 68 -16.06 32.94 11.50
CA GLU A 68 -17.42 33.40 11.27
C GLU A 68 -17.47 34.23 9.99
N HIS A 69 -18.32 33.84 9.06
CA HIS A 69 -18.58 34.59 7.82
C HIS A 69 -19.87 35.40 7.96
N ARG A 70 -19.81 36.69 7.67
CA ARG A 70 -20.95 37.61 7.74
C ARG A 70 -21.16 38.30 6.37
N ALA A 71 -22.36 38.17 5.81
CA ALA A 71 -22.73 38.86 4.58
C ALA A 71 -23.24 40.29 4.87
N GLN A 72 -22.79 41.25 4.13
CA GLN A 72 -23.28 42.62 4.21
C GLN A 72 -24.60 42.78 3.47
N VAL A 73 -25.47 43.66 3.99
CA VAL A 73 -26.72 44.06 3.38
C VAL A 73 -26.75 45.59 3.30
N ALA A 74 -27.13 46.12 2.16
CA ALA A 74 -27.31 47.57 1.95
C ALA A 74 -28.59 47.86 1.17
N GLN A 75 -29.27 48.93 1.53
CA GLN A 75 -30.40 49.45 0.74
C GLN A 75 -29.97 50.66 -0.06
N CYS A 76 -30.20 50.63 -1.37
CA CYS A 76 -29.97 51.77 -2.25
C CYS A 76 -31.06 52.82 -2.04
N HIS A 77 -30.79 54.12 -2.37
CA HIS A 77 -31.75 55.18 -2.29
C HIS A 77 -32.99 54.94 -3.20
N CYS A 78 -32.91 54.09 -4.21
CA CYS A 78 -34.05 53.62 -5.02
C CYS A 78 -34.91 52.54 -4.36
N GLY A 79 -34.55 52.12 -3.12
CA GLY A 79 -35.24 51.08 -2.39
C GLY A 79 -34.73 49.66 -2.64
N LYS A 80 -33.85 49.40 -3.62
CA LYS A 80 -33.31 48.11 -3.93
C LYS A 80 -32.39 47.62 -2.83
N ILE A 81 -32.61 46.39 -2.32
CA ILE A 81 -31.77 45.72 -1.34
C ILE A 81 -30.67 44.92 -2.05
N HIS A 82 -29.43 45.11 -1.64
CA HIS A 82 -28.26 44.37 -2.07
C HIS A 82 -27.78 43.48 -0.93
N VAL A 83 -27.59 42.21 -1.19
CA VAL A 83 -27.09 41.23 -0.21
C VAL A 83 -25.84 40.57 -0.77
N ALA A 84 -24.75 40.61 -0.02
CA ALA A 84 -23.55 39.88 -0.37
C ALA A 84 -23.79 38.38 -0.27
N GLN A 85 -23.18 37.59 -1.16
CA GLN A 85 -23.31 36.14 -1.16
C GLN A 85 -22.20 35.52 -0.36
N PHE A 86 -22.53 34.45 0.35
CA PHE A 86 -21.50 33.57 0.96
C PHE A 86 -20.76 32.78 -0.13
N PRO A 87 -19.49 32.40 0.11
CA PRO A 87 -18.78 31.46 -0.73
C PRO A 87 -19.61 30.17 -0.94
N ALA A 88 -19.56 29.58 -2.14
CA ALA A 88 -20.34 28.39 -2.49
C ALA A 88 -20.04 27.18 -1.58
N SER A 89 -18.88 27.14 -0.93
CA SER A 89 -18.49 26.09 0.02
C SER A 89 -19.16 26.22 1.41
N LEU A 90 -19.80 27.36 1.69
CA LEU A 90 -20.50 27.60 2.96
C LEU A 90 -22.00 27.33 2.77
N THR A 91 -22.39 26.08 2.97
CA THR A 91 -23.75 25.60 2.73
C THR A 91 -24.60 25.44 4.01
N GLN A 92 -23.96 25.47 5.17
CA GLN A 92 -24.59 25.25 6.48
C GLN A 92 -24.31 26.43 7.41
N ALA A 93 -25.21 26.65 8.36
CA ALA A 93 -25.00 27.65 9.40
C ALA A 93 -23.76 27.37 10.26
N VAL A 94 -23.44 26.10 10.49
CA VAL A 94 -22.21 25.63 11.14
C VAL A 94 -21.74 24.38 10.39
N GLN A 95 -20.48 24.33 10.00
CA GLN A 95 -19.91 23.19 9.30
C GLN A 95 -18.44 22.98 9.64
N TYR A 96 -17.98 21.73 9.56
CA TYR A 96 -16.56 21.41 9.72
C TYR A 96 -15.77 21.72 8.46
N GLY A 97 -14.60 22.32 8.63
CA GLY A 97 -13.69 22.65 7.54
C GLY A 97 -12.96 21.43 6.96
N PRO A 98 -12.29 21.63 5.81
CA PRO A 98 -11.64 20.54 5.07
C PRO A 98 -10.54 19.81 5.85
N HIS A 99 -9.82 20.49 6.72
CA HIS A 99 -8.75 19.88 7.54
C HIS A 99 -9.30 18.94 8.62
N ILE A 100 -10.42 19.30 9.26
CA ILE A 100 -11.11 18.42 10.24
C ILE A 100 -11.62 17.17 9.53
N LYS A 101 -12.28 17.31 8.39
CA LYS A 101 -12.76 16.18 7.59
C LYS A 101 -11.59 15.29 7.12
N ALA A 102 -10.49 15.90 6.68
CA ALA A 102 -9.27 15.18 6.31
C ALA A 102 -8.68 14.40 7.48
N ALA A 103 -8.65 14.97 8.70
CA ALA A 103 -8.16 14.28 9.89
C ALA A 103 -9.03 13.05 10.21
N ALA A 104 -10.34 13.17 10.18
CA ALA A 104 -11.26 12.07 10.41
C ALA A 104 -11.05 10.93 9.40
N VAL A 105 -10.89 11.24 8.11
CA VAL A 105 -10.64 10.27 7.04
C VAL A 105 -9.24 9.67 7.14
N TYR A 106 -8.22 10.47 7.40
CA TYR A 106 -6.86 9.98 7.57
C TYR A 106 -6.74 8.97 8.71
N LEU A 107 -7.30 9.30 9.87
CA LEU A 107 -7.26 8.41 11.04
C LEU A 107 -8.04 7.13 10.81
N THR A 108 -9.23 7.19 10.20
CA THR A 108 -10.07 6.00 9.96
C THR A 108 -9.58 5.16 8.79
N GLN A 109 -9.29 5.77 7.63
CA GLN A 109 -9.07 5.04 6.39
C GLN A 109 -7.60 4.74 6.12
N TYR A 110 -6.68 5.58 6.62
CA TYR A 110 -5.25 5.33 6.45
C TYR A 110 -4.62 4.69 7.69
N GLN A 111 -4.85 5.25 8.87
CA GLN A 111 -4.36 4.70 10.14
C GLN A 111 -5.24 3.56 10.69
N GLN A 112 -6.43 3.34 10.07
CA GLN A 112 -7.33 2.23 10.35
C GLN A 112 -7.91 2.23 11.77
N LEU A 113 -7.94 3.38 12.44
CA LEU A 113 -8.61 3.50 13.73
C LEU A 113 -10.12 3.24 13.58
N PRO A 114 -10.76 2.56 14.53
CA PRO A 114 -12.21 2.48 14.61
C PRO A 114 -12.85 3.87 14.66
N ILE A 115 -14.08 3.99 14.14
CA ILE A 115 -14.78 5.29 14.03
C ILE A 115 -14.94 5.96 15.40
N ASP A 116 -15.32 5.20 16.40
CA ASP A 116 -15.48 5.67 17.79
C ASP A 116 -14.16 6.15 18.39
N ARG A 117 -13.07 5.39 18.20
CA ARG A 117 -11.74 5.78 18.64
C ARG A 117 -11.19 7.00 17.87
N THR A 118 -11.60 7.15 16.62
CA THR A 118 -11.24 8.36 15.86
C THR A 118 -11.93 9.59 16.42
N ALA A 119 -13.22 9.50 16.76
CA ALA A 119 -13.94 10.60 17.41
C ALA A 119 -13.31 10.96 18.75
N GLN A 120 -12.94 9.95 19.56
CA GLN A 120 -12.28 10.16 20.83
C GLN A 120 -10.87 10.77 20.66
N ALA A 121 -10.07 10.26 19.73
CA ALA A 121 -8.74 10.82 19.48
C ALA A 121 -8.77 12.29 19.02
N LEU A 122 -9.79 12.68 18.25
CA LEU A 122 -9.98 14.07 17.84
C LEU A 122 -10.40 14.96 19.02
N LEU A 123 -11.21 14.44 19.95
CA LEU A 123 -11.54 15.13 21.18
C LEU A 123 -10.31 15.30 22.09
N ASP A 124 -9.59 14.20 22.36
CA ASP A 124 -8.47 14.20 23.32
C ASP A 124 -7.28 15.05 22.82
N LEU A 125 -6.99 15.04 21.51
CA LEU A 125 -5.83 15.74 20.96
C LEU A 125 -6.10 17.19 20.55
N PHE A 126 -7.36 17.52 20.20
CA PHE A 126 -7.69 18.83 19.61
C PHE A 126 -8.88 19.53 20.26
N ASP A 127 -9.42 18.97 21.34
CA ASP A 127 -10.68 19.42 21.99
C ASP A 127 -11.85 19.53 20.98
N LEU A 128 -11.90 18.62 19.99
CA LEU A 128 -12.82 18.65 18.87
C LEU A 128 -13.88 17.54 19.00
N PRO A 129 -15.11 17.87 19.48
CA PRO A 129 -16.16 16.89 19.67
C PRO A 129 -16.85 16.52 18.34
N LEU A 130 -16.45 15.40 17.74
CA LEU A 130 -17.14 14.84 16.58
C LEU A 130 -17.98 13.63 16.99
N SER A 131 -19.22 13.55 16.45
CA SER A 131 -19.99 12.33 16.55
C SER A 131 -19.46 11.24 15.60
N THR A 132 -19.70 9.97 15.94
CA THR A 132 -19.39 8.85 15.05
C THR A 132 -20.10 8.96 13.70
N GLY A 133 -21.33 9.52 13.68
CA GLY A 133 -22.07 9.83 12.46
C GLY A 133 -21.38 10.88 11.60
N THR A 134 -20.82 11.92 12.20
CA THR A 134 -20.04 12.94 11.48
C THR A 134 -18.79 12.33 10.85
N VAL A 135 -18.06 11.49 11.58
CA VAL A 135 -16.89 10.78 11.04
C VAL A 135 -17.29 9.90 9.83
N GLN A 136 -18.43 9.18 9.93
CA GLN A 136 -18.95 8.37 8.83
C GLN A 136 -19.34 9.22 7.61
N ASN A 137 -19.93 10.38 7.82
CA ASN A 137 -20.28 11.32 6.75
C ASN A 137 -19.02 11.83 6.04
N CYS A 138 -17.95 12.16 6.79
CA CYS A 138 -16.65 12.54 6.21
C CYS A 138 -16.07 11.43 5.31
N ILE A 139 -16.19 10.15 5.71
CA ILE A 139 -15.74 9.02 4.89
C ILE A 139 -16.55 8.94 3.58
N SER A 140 -17.86 9.08 3.66
CA SER A 140 -18.73 9.03 2.48
C SER A 140 -18.46 10.19 1.50
N GLU A 141 -18.32 11.40 2.04
CA GLU A 141 -17.96 12.61 1.27
C GLU A 141 -16.59 12.47 0.60
N ALA A 142 -15.58 11.98 1.33
CA ALA A 142 -14.26 11.72 0.77
C ALA A 142 -14.30 10.70 -0.37
N ALA A 143 -15.04 9.60 -0.21
CA ALA A 143 -15.16 8.57 -1.23
C ALA A 143 -15.78 9.14 -2.52
N GLN A 144 -16.78 10.02 -2.42
CA GLN A 144 -17.38 10.68 -3.55
C GLN A 144 -16.41 11.67 -4.22
N ALA A 145 -15.74 12.52 -3.44
CA ALA A 145 -14.78 13.50 -3.95
C ALA A 145 -13.57 12.86 -4.65
N LEU A 146 -13.15 11.67 -4.19
CA LEU A 146 -11.99 10.94 -4.72
C LEU A 146 -12.33 10.03 -5.91
N LEU A 147 -13.60 9.74 -6.17
CA LEU A 147 -14.02 8.81 -7.22
C LEU A 147 -13.46 9.15 -8.60
N PRO A 148 -13.47 10.41 -9.08
CA PRO A 148 -12.88 10.76 -10.38
C PRO A 148 -11.38 10.44 -10.45
N ALA A 149 -10.62 10.76 -9.40
CA ALA A 149 -9.19 10.48 -9.34
C ALA A 149 -8.91 8.94 -9.33
N VAL A 150 -9.76 8.15 -8.68
CA VAL A 150 -9.63 6.69 -8.67
C VAL A 150 -10.01 6.07 -10.02
N GLN A 151 -10.92 6.68 -10.77
CA GLN A 151 -11.21 6.28 -12.15
C GLN A 151 -10.01 6.56 -13.09
N GLU A 152 -9.28 7.66 -12.88
CA GLU A 152 -8.01 7.91 -13.59
C GLU A 152 -6.93 6.87 -13.21
N ILE A 153 -6.80 6.53 -11.94
CA ILE A 153 -5.90 5.45 -11.50
C ILE A 153 -6.24 4.14 -12.22
N ASN A 154 -7.52 3.77 -12.28
CA ASN A 154 -7.97 2.56 -13.00
C ASN A 154 -7.58 2.63 -14.48
N ARG A 155 -7.78 3.78 -15.14
CA ARG A 155 -7.42 3.99 -16.55
C ARG A 155 -5.91 3.90 -16.77
N ALA A 156 -5.11 4.52 -15.90
CA ALA A 156 -3.65 4.49 -15.98
C ALA A 156 -3.10 3.07 -15.75
N ILE A 157 -3.67 2.32 -14.82
CA ILE A 157 -3.30 0.91 -14.58
C ILE A 157 -3.60 0.05 -15.82
N ARG A 158 -4.73 0.23 -16.49
CA ARG A 158 -5.04 -0.51 -17.72
C ARG A 158 -4.06 -0.24 -18.87
N ALA A 159 -3.48 0.95 -18.89
CA ALA A 159 -2.49 1.36 -19.90
C ALA A 159 -1.04 1.03 -19.48
N ALA A 160 -0.81 0.54 -18.27
CA ALA A 160 0.53 0.27 -17.77
C ALA A 160 1.15 -0.98 -18.42
N PRO A 161 2.46 -1.02 -18.67
CA PRO A 161 3.11 -2.17 -19.30
C PRO A 161 3.16 -3.40 -18.39
N VAL A 162 3.26 -3.22 -17.07
CA VAL A 162 3.33 -4.30 -16.08
C VAL A 162 2.45 -3.94 -14.89
N VAL A 163 1.56 -4.86 -14.51
CA VAL A 163 0.62 -4.67 -13.40
C VAL A 163 0.63 -5.92 -12.50
N HIS A 164 0.72 -5.69 -11.22
CA HIS A 164 0.62 -6.71 -10.18
C HIS A 164 -0.82 -6.90 -9.75
N PHE A 165 -1.28 -8.14 -9.71
CA PHE A 165 -2.63 -8.51 -9.27
C PHE A 165 -2.57 -9.44 -8.08
N ASP A 166 -3.46 -9.21 -7.12
CA ASP A 166 -3.66 -10.09 -5.96
C ASP A 166 -5.03 -9.82 -5.34
N GLU A 167 -5.54 -10.75 -4.51
CA GLU A 167 -6.79 -10.59 -3.80
C GLU A 167 -6.73 -11.19 -2.40
N THR A 168 -7.58 -10.69 -1.52
CA THR A 168 -7.71 -11.20 -0.15
C THR A 168 -9.15 -11.21 0.32
N SER A 169 -9.49 -12.18 1.17
CA SER A 169 -10.80 -12.24 1.80
C SER A 169 -10.97 -11.12 2.82
N MET A 170 -12.14 -10.50 2.80
CA MET A 170 -12.60 -9.51 3.75
C MET A 170 -14.00 -9.87 4.24
N HIS A 171 -14.41 -9.41 5.43
CA HIS A 171 -15.75 -9.64 5.93
C HIS A 171 -16.59 -8.36 5.88
N VAL A 172 -17.82 -8.50 5.38
CA VAL A 172 -18.85 -7.46 5.42
C VAL A 172 -20.04 -8.04 6.22
N GLY A 173 -20.24 -7.54 7.43
CA GLY A 173 -21.14 -8.17 8.37
C GLY A 173 -20.71 -9.61 8.64
N ARG A 174 -21.60 -10.55 8.37
CA ARG A 174 -21.36 -12.00 8.54
C ARG A 174 -20.92 -12.69 7.25
N THR A 175 -20.87 -11.98 6.11
CA THR A 175 -20.58 -12.57 4.81
C THR A 175 -19.12 -12.32 4.40
N GLN A 176 -18.52 -13.35 3.79
CA GLN A 176 -17.20 -13.22 3.16
C GLN A 176 -17.32 -12.44 1.85
N ASN A 177 -16.48 -11.47 1.69
CA ASN A 177 -16.28 -10.67 0.49
C ASN A 177 -14.80 -10.69 0.12
N TRP A 178 -14.45 -10.07 -1.00
CA TRP A 178 -13.08 -10.06 -1.52
C TRP A 178 -12.65 -8.65 -1.86
N LEU A 179 -11.42 -8.32 -1.45
CA LEU A 179 -10.70 -7.15 -1.90
C LEU A 179 -9.73 -7.62 -2.99
N HIS A 180 -9.82 -6.98 -4.15
CA HIS A 180 -8.89 -7.17 -5.25
C HIS A 180 -7.98 -5.97 -5.36
N SER A 181 -6.74 -6.19 -5.75
CA SER A 181 -5.77 -5.12 -6.02
C SER A 181 -5.19 -5.25 -7.41
N ALA A 182 -4.98 -4.10 -8.04
CA ALA A 182 -4.17 -3.96 -9.24
C ALA A 182 -3.18 -2.83 -8.99
N SER A 183 -1.89 -3.06 -9.19
CA SER A 183 -0.89 -2.06 -8.81
C SER A 183 0.34 -2.02 -9.70
N THR A 184 0.92 -0.84 -9.80
CA THR A 184 2.24 -0.56 -10.38
C THR A 184 3.19 -0.05 -9.30
N SER A 185 4.40 0.33 -9.67
CA SER A 185 5.36 0.98 -8.76
C SER A 185 4.86 2.33 -8.21
N SER A 186 3.96 3.03 -8.92
CA SER A 186 3.47 4.37 -8.59
C SER A 186 1.98 4.44 -8.25
N LEU A 187 1.18 3.46 -8.66
CA LEU A 187 -0.27 3.45 -8.51
C LEU A 187 -0.74 2.19 -7.79
N THR A 188 -1.87 2.30 -7.09
CA THR A 188 -2.60 1.16 -6.51
C THR A 188 -4.08 1.41 -6.65
N TRP A 189 -4.78 0.43 -7.18
CA TRP A 189 -6.23 0.39 -7.24
C TRP A 189 -6.74 -0.78 -6.40
N TYR A 190 -7.83 -0.55 -5.67
CA TYR A 190 -8.55 -1.58 -4.93
C TYR A 190 -10.01 -1.62 -5.36
N GLY A 191 -10.53 -2.84 -5.52
CA GLY A 191 -11.94 -3.10 -5.73
C GLY A 191 -12.50 -4.09 -4.70
N SER A 192 -13.78 -3.95 -4.38
CA SER A 192 -14.49 -4.86 -3.49
C SER A 192 -15.58 -5.61 -4.25
N HIS A 193 -15.70 -6.93 -4.01
CA HIS A 193 -16.73 -7.76 -4.61
C HIS A 193 -17.15 -8.90 -3.67
N ALA A 194 -18.40 -9.36 -3.80
CA ALA A 194 -18.90 -10.49 -3.02
C ALA A 194 -18.26 -11.83 -3.42
N LYS A 195 -17.82 -11.95 -4.67
CA LYS A 195 -17.16 -13.15 -5.20
C LYS A 195 -15.69 -12.91 -5.48
N ARG A 196 -14.89 -14.00 -5.45
CA ARG A 196 -13.46 -13.95 -5.77
C ARG A 196 -13.18 -14.04 -7.27
N GLY A 197 -13.96 -14.85 -8.00
CA GLY A 197 -13.64 -15.37 -9.33
C GLY A 197 -13.79 -14.38 -10.48
N LYS A 198 -13.90 -14.94 -11.68
CA LYS A 198 -13.96 -14.21 -12.96
C LYS A 198 -15.00 -13.10 -12.97
N GLU A 199 -16.18 -13.32 -12.39
CA GLU A 199 -17.24 -12.30 -12.30
C GLU A 199 -16.77 -11.00 -11.62
N ALA A 200 -15.99 -11.14 -10.52
CA ALA A 200 -15.41 -9.98 -9.84
C ALA A 200 -14.38 -9.28 -10.73
N LEU A 201 -13.46 -10.03 -11.33
CA LEU A 201 -12.39 -9.48 -12.18
C LEU A 201 -12.99 -8.77 -13.41
N ASP A 202 -14.05 -9.31 -14.02
CA ASP A 202 -14.76 -8.69 -15.13
C ASP A 202 -15.45 -7.38 -14.72
N SER A 203 -16.07 -7.35 -13.53
CA SER A 203 -16.80 -6.19 -13.04
C SER A 203 -15.92 -4.95 -12.84
N PHE A 204 -14.64 -5.13 -12.58
CA PHE A 204 -13.67 -4.04 -12.39
C PHE A 204 -13.17 -3.44 -13.70
N GLY A 205 -13.33 -4.14 -14.82
CA GLY A 205 -12.98 -3.67 -16.16
C GLY A 205 -11.48 -3.47 -16.39
N ILE A 206 -10.60 -3.94 -15.50
CA ILE A 206 -9.14 -3.84 -15.68
C ILE A 206 -8.65 -4.99 -16.56
N LEU A 207 -8.70 -6.21 -16.08
CA LEU A 207 -8.19 -7.40 -16.81
C LEU A 207 -8.84 -7.63 -18.16
N PRO A 208 -10.17 -7.44 -18.34
CA PRO A 208 -10.79 -7.64 -19.66
C PRO A 208 -10.26 -6.75 -20.79
N THR A 209 -9.62 -5.64 -20.45
CA THR A 209 -9.09 -4.66 -21.40
C THR A 209 -7.59 -4.45 -21.29
N PHE A 210 -6.93 -5.21 -20.40
CA PHE A 210 -5.50 -5.11 -20.15
C PHE A 210 -4.69 -5.86 -21.22
N SER A 211 -3.68 -5.22 -21.79
CA SER A 211 -2.82 -5.79 -22.83
C SER A 211 -1.36 -5.91 -22.41
N GLY A 212 -1.00 -5.45 -21.22
CA GLY A 212 0.36 -5.55 -20.68
C GLY A 212 0.66 -6.91 -20.05
N VAL A 213 1.64 -6.93 -19.14
CA VAL A 213 2.03 -8.13 -18.39
C VAL A 213 1.35 -8.14 -17.02
N ALA A 214 0.51 -9.15 -16.77
CA ALA A 214 -0.11 -9.40 -15.47
C ALA A 214 0.79 -10.28 -14.61
N VAL A 215 1.28 -9.73 -13.49
CA VAL A 215 2.08 -10.45 -12.49
C VAL A 215 1.16 -10.95 -11.37
N HIS A 216 1.13 -12.27 -11.12
CA HIS A 216 0.22 -12.86 -10.13
C HIS A 216 0.77 -14.20 -9.55
N ASP A 217 0.06 -14.77 -8.58
CA ASP A 217 0.42 -16.02 -7.89
C ASP A 217 0.13 -17.32 -8.68
N GLY A 218 -0.50 -17.21 -9.85
CA GLY A 218 -0.91 -18.36 -10.66
C GLY A 218 -2.32 -18.86 -10.34
N TRP A 219 -3.15 -18.08 -9.63
CA TRP A 219 -4.55 -18.43 -9.44
C TRP A 219 -5.29 -18.49 -10.79
N VAL A 220 -5.97 -19.62 -11.03
CA VAL A 220 -6.52 -20.00 -12.34
C VAL A 220 -7.37 -18.93 -13.05
N PRO A 221 -8.25 -18.18 -12.39
CA PRO A 221 -9.05 -17.15 -13.06
C PRO A 221 -8.26 -16.09 -13.81
N TYR A 222 -7.02 -15.80 -13.43
CA TYR A 222 -6.18 -14.85 -14.18
C TYR A 222 -5.87 -15.35 -15.60
N SER A 223 -5.70 -16.66 -15.80
CA SER A 223 -5.39 -17.24 -17.10
C SER A 223 -6.54 -17.19 -18.13
N ASN A 224 -7.72 -16.66 -17.75
CA ASN A 224 -8.84 -16.45 -18.67
C ASN A 224 -8.74 -15.14 -19.47
N TYR A 225 -7.69 -14.35 -19.29
CA TYR A 225 -7.49 -13.07 -19.97
C TYR A 225 -6.32 -13.16 -20.96
N ASP A 226 -6.46 -12.51 -22.12
CA ASP A 226 -5.51 -12.60 -23.24
C ASP A 226 -4.26 -11.72 -23.08
N CYS A 227 -4.06 -11.10 -21.92
CA CYS A 227 -2.82 -10.39 -21.64
C CYS A 227 -1.64 -11.33 -21.43
N GLN A 228 -0.43 -10.81 -21.46
CA GLN A 228 0.74 -11.57 -21.06
C GLN A 228 0.73 -11.84 -19.56
N HIS A 229 1.27 -13.00 -19.13
CA HIS A 229 1.31 -13.36 -17.72
C HIS A 229 2.73 -13.58 -17.23
N SER A 230 2.99 -13.28 -15.96
CA SER A 230 4.19 -13.62 -15.23
C SER A 230 3.83 -14.21 -13.87
N LEU A 231 4.39 -15.36 -13.56
CA LEU A 231 4.14 -16.05 -12.29
C LEU A 231 5.13 -15.56 -11.22
N CYS A 232 4.62 -15.44 -10.01
CA CYS A 232 5.43 -15.08 -8.84
C CYS A 232 6.44 -16.18 -8.50
N ASN A 233 7.71 -16.00 -8.84
CA ASN A 233 8.75 -16.98 -8.53
C ASN A 233 9.09 -17.07 -7.04
N ALA A 234 8.70 -16.10 -6.20
CA ALA A 234 8.80 -16.24 -4.76
C ALA A 234 7.90 -17.38 -4.23
N HIS A 235 6.75 -17.63 -4.87
CA HIS A 235 5.92 -18.79 -4.56
C HIS A 235 6.59 -20.09 -4.99
N HIS A 236 7.14 -20.15 -6.21
CA HIS A 236 7.90 -21.31 -6.68
C HIS A 236 9.08 -21.62 -5.76
N LEU A 237 9.84 -20.60 -5.35
CA LEU A 237 10.96 -20.79 -4.42
C LEU A 237 10.50 -21.33 -3.06
N ARG A 238 9.39 -20.83 -2.49
CA ARG A 238 8.84 -21.35 -1.22
C ARG A 238 8.45 -22.82 -1.33
N GLU A 239 7.81 -23.20 -2.43
CA GLU A 239 7.42 -24.59 -2.69
C GLU A 239 8.63 -25.51 -2.93
N LEU A 240 9.62 -25.05 -3.69
CA LEU A 240 10.88 -25.79 -3.91
C LEU A 240 11.67 -25.97 -2.63
N ILE A 241 11.76 -24.93 -1.78
CA ILE A 241 12.43 -25.02 -0.47
C ILE A 241 11.70 -26.04 0.42
N PHE A 242 10.38 -26.02 0.48
CA PHE A 242 9.61 -27.01 1.23
C PHE A 242 9.87 -28.43 0.76
N ILE A 243 9.93 -28.67 -0.57
CA ILE A 243 10.25 -29.98 -1.15
C ILE A 243 11.68 -30.39 -0.73
N TRP A 244 12.64 -29.48 -0.87
CA TRP A 244 14.03 -29.75 -0.51
C TRP A 244 14.21 -30.04 0.97
N GLU A 245 13.59 -29.27 1.86
CA GLU A 245 13.63 -29.49 3.31
C GLU A 245 12.99 -30.81 3.72
N SER A 246 11.99 -31.28 2.99
CA SER A 246 11.27 -32.52 3.30
C SER A 246 12.03 -33.78 2.93
N THR A 247 12.67 -33.84 1.76
CA THR A 247 13.28 -35.06 1.21
C THR A 247 14.65 -34.86 0.56
N GLN A 248 15.17 -33.65 0.61
CA GLN A 248 16.48 -33.21 0.10
C GLN A 248 16.82 -33.66 -1.35
N PRO A 249 15.89 -33.55 -2.31
CA PRO A 249 16.17 -33.96 -3.69
C PRO A 249 17.06 -32.92 -4.39
N ALA A 250 18.14 -33.39 -5.02
CA ALA A 250 19.12 -32.51 -5.69
C ALA A 250 18.48 -31.56 -6.71
N TRP A 251 17.53 -32.07 -7.53
CA TRP A 251 16.85 -31.25 -8.56
C TRP A 251 16.15 -30.01 -7.99
N ALA A 252 15.56 -30.10 -6.79
CA ALA A 252 14.88 -28.96 -6.18
C ALA A 252 15.88 -27.90 -5.71
N GLN A 253 17.01 -28.32 -5.10
CA GLN A 253 18.09 -27.43 -4.70
C GLN A 253 18.72 -26.74 -5.92
N GLU A 254 18.97 -27.50 -6.99
CA GLU A 254 19.53 -26.96 -8.24
C GLU A 254 18.56 -25.99 -8.92
N MET A 255 17.23 -26.27 -8.91
CA MET A 255 16.22 -25.34 -9.43
C MET A 255 16.16 -24.04 -8.61
N ILE A 256 16.27 -24.11 -7.28
CA ILE A 256 16.37 -22.93 -6.41
C ILE A 256 17.60 -22.10 -6.79
N ALA A 257 18.76 -22.75 -6.97
CA ALA A 257 20.00 -22.08 -7.35
C ALA A 257 19.88 -21.43 -8.75
N LEU A 258 19.28 -22.14 -9.70
CA LEU A 258 19.07 -21.65 -11.07
C LEU A 258 18.19 -20.38 -11.09
N LEU A 259 17.03 -20.41 -10.41
CA LEU A 259 16.12 -19.26 -10.35
C LEU A 259 16.77 -18.06 -9.65
N ARG A 260 17.53 -18.28 -8.57
CA ARG A 260 18.25 -17.20 -7.87
C ARG A 260 19.38 -16.61 -8.69
N ALA A 261 20.12 -17.45 -9.43
CA ALA A 261 21.19 -16.98 -10.30
C ALA A 261 20.63 -16.11 -11.43
N ALA A 262 19.57 -16.58 -12.09
CA ALA A 262 18.89 -15.82 -13.14
C ALA A 262 18.32 -14.50 -12.63
N LYS A 263 17.72 -14.49 -11.41
CA LYS A 263 17.24 -13.26 -10.78
C LYS A 263 18.37 -12.27 -10.58
N LYS A 264 19.50 -12.72 -10.03
CA LYS A 264 20.65 -11.84 -9.80
C LYS A 264 21.15 -11.23 -11.10
N GLU A 265 21.29 -12.06 -12.15
CA GLU A 265 21.75 -11.59 -13.46
C GLU A 265 20.76 -10.61 -14.08
N ALA A 266 19.44 -10.87 -13.98
CA ALA A 266 18.41 -9.94 -14.43
C ALA A 266 18.47 -8.59 -13.69
N ASP A 267 18.64 -8.62 -12.36
CA ASP A 267 18.76 -7.41 -11.54
C ASP A 267 20.02 -6.60 -11.94
N ASP A 268 21.16 -7.29 -12.17
CA ASP A 268 22.43 -6.66 -12.57
C ASP A 268 22.31 -6.05 -13.98
N SER A 269 21.69 -6.74 -14.93
CA SER A 269 21.46 -6.23 -16.30
C SER A 269 20.48 -5.05 -16.33
N LEU A 270 19.40 -5.12 -15.55
CA LEU A 270 18.47 -4.00 -15.41
C LEU A 270 19.17 -2.75 -14.85
N ALA A 271 20.08 -2.92 -13.88
CA ALA A 271 20.86 -1.82 -13.32
C ALA A 271 21.83 -1.19 -14.36
N GLN A 272 22.19 -1.94 -15.41
CA GLN A 272 23.00 -1.47 -16.55
C GLN A 272 22.13 -0.82 -17.65
N GLY A 273 20.80 -0.83 -17.51
CA GLY A 273 19.86 -0.25 -18.47
C GLY A 273 19.43 -1.19 -19.59
N GLU A 274 19.73 -2.48 -19.48
CA GLU A 274 19.27 -3.49 -20.43
C GLU A 274 17.76 -3.71 -20.31
N THR A 275 17.14 -4.19 -21.38
CA THR A 275 15.69 -4.48 -21.43
C THR A 275 15.38 -5.97 -21.37
N GLU A 276 16.35 -6.85 -21.70
CA GLU A 276 16.29 -8.31 -21.64
C GLU A 276 17.71 -8.87 -21.42
N LEU A 277 17.83 -10.11 -20.98
CA LEU A 277 19.13 -10.79 -20.96
C LEU A 277 19.59 -11.15 -22.37
N GLU A 278 20.91 -11.32 -22.56
CA GLU A 278 21.46 -11.83 -23.82
C GLU A 278 20.82 -13.17 -24.21
N SER A 279 20.49 -13.35 -25.47
CA SER A 279 19.84 -14.56 -26.01
C SER A 279 20.58 -15.86 -25.64
N LYS A 280 21.92 -15.84 -25.57
CA LYS A 280 22.71 -16.99 -25.11
C LYS A 280 22.45 -17.34 -23.65
N ARG A 281 22.27 -16.33 -22.79
CA ARG A 281 21.97 -16.52 -21.36
C ARG A 281 20.56 -17.05 -21.16
N ILE A 282 19.60 -16.49 -21.89
CA ILE A 282 18.21 -16.99 -21.91
C ILE A 282 18.20 -18.47 -22.33
N ALA A 283 18.87 -18.83 -23.42
CA ALA A 283 18.96 -20.21 -23.88
C ALA A 283 19.61 -21.15 -22.86
N TYR A 284 20.67 -20.69 -22.16
CA TYR A 284 21.32 -21.43 -21.08
C TYR A 284 20.33 -21.72 -19.95
N TYR A 285 19.64 -20.71 -19.44
CA TYR A 285 18.67 -20.89 -18.35
C TYR A 285 17.53 -21.83 -18.72
N HIS A 286 17.00 -21.71 -19.94
CA HIS A 286 15.97 -22.61 -20.45
C HIS A 286 16.46 -24.06 -20.54
N ALA A 287 17.68 -24.31 -21.06
CA ALA A 287 18.24 -25.66 -21.17
C ALA A 287 18.39 -26.33 -19.78
N GLN A 288 18.95 -25.59 -18.80
CA GLN A 288 19.09 -26.10 -17.43
C GLN A 288 17.71 -26.37 -16.78
N TYR A 289 16.77 -25.46 -16.97
CA TYR A 289 15.40 -25.60 -16.47
C TYR A 289 14.74 -26.88 -16.96
N TRP A 290 14.76 -27.15 -18.26
CA TRP A 290 14.13 -28.34 -18.81
C TRP A 290 14.81 -29.64 -18.34
N THR A 291 16.13 -29.61 -18.17
CA THR A 291 16.87 -30.72 -17.57
C THR A 291 16.39 -31.01 -16.15
N LEU A 292 16.23 -29.99 -15.32
CA LEU A 292 15.75 -30.12 -13.94
C LEU A 292 14.28 -30.54 -13.84
N ILE A 293 13.43 -30.02 -14.73
CA ILE A 293 12.02 -30.47 -14.85
C ILE A 293 11.95 -31.97 -15.16
N ALA A 294 12.74 -32.44 -16.14
CA ALA A 294 12.80 -33.86 -16.50
C ALA A 294 13.33 -34.74 -15.35
N GLN A 295 14.34 -34.27 -14.62
CA GLN A 295 14.85 -34.97 -13.43
C GLN A 295 13.77 -35.02 -12.33
N GLY A 296 13.09 -33.91 -12.09
CA GLY A 296 12.01 -33.80 -11.11
C GLY A 296 10.89 -34.81 -11.39
N PHE A 297 10.41 -34.91 -12.61
CA PHE A 297 9.36 -35.87 -12.99
C PHE A 297 9.82 -37.34 -12.86
N ARG A 298 11.07 -37.65 -13.18
CA ARG A 298 11.60 -39.04 -12.97
C ARG A 298 11.52 -39.47 -11.50
N LEU A 299 11.77 -38.53 -10.57
CA LEU A 299 11.72 -38.81 -9.14
C LEU A 299 10.31 -38.65 -8.53
N ASN A 300 9.42 -37.98 -9.23
CA ASN A 300 8.03 -37.73 -8.81
C ASN A 300 7.07 -38.10 -9.96
N PRO A 301 6.91 -39.39 -10.32
CA PRO A 301 6.05 -39.80 -11.41
C PRO A 301 4.58 -39.48 -11.12
N GLN A 302 3.79 -39.36 -12.18
CA GLN A 302 2.36 -39.19 -12.05
C GLN A 302 1.76 -40.42 -11.35
N GLN A 303 0.94 -40.15 -10.33
CA GLN A 303 0.21 -41.22 -9.65
C GLN A 303 -0.96 -41.64 -10.53
N GLU A 304 -1.02 -42.93 -10.82
CA GLU A 304 -2.09 -43.55 -11.55
C GLU A 304 -3.21 -44.03 -10.64
N ARG A 305 -4.40 -44.22 -11.19
CA ARG A 305 -5.55 -44.75 -10.45
C ARG A 305 -5.30 -46.23 -10.14
N ASP A 306 -5.48 -46.58 -8.86
CA ASP A 306 -5.47 -47.97 -8.46
C ASP A 306 -6.66 -48.71 -9.16
N PRO A 307 -6.39 -49.70 -10.02
CA PRO A 307 -7.46 -50.41 -10.74
C PRO A 307 -8.44 -51.12 -9.81
N SER A 308 -8.02 -51.42 -8.56
CA SER A 308 -8.88 -52.11 -7.58
C SER A 308 -9.89 -51.18 -6.90
N ARG A 309 -9.83 -49.86 -7.15
CA ARG A 309 -10.68 -48.82 -6.54
C ARG A 309 -11.50 -48.06 -7.59
N GLU A 310 -12.27 -48.79 -8.39
CA GLU A 310 -13.12 -48.19 -9.43
C GLU A 310 -14.25 -47.32 -8.92
N ASP A 311 -14.65 -47.46 -7.67
CA ASP A 311 -15.72 -46.71 -6.99
C ASP A 311 -15.35 -45.27 -6.59
N LEU A 312 -14.08 -44.90 -6.58
CA LEU A 312 -13.63 -43.58 -6.22
C LEU A 312 -13.80 -42.58 -7.39
N ARG A 313 -14.83 -41.72 -7.29
CA ARG A 313 -15.04 -40.59 -8.21
C ARG A 313 -14.10 -39.43 -7.88
N GLY A 314 -13.61 -38.73 -8.92
CA GLY A 314 -12.80 -37.53 -8.79
C GLY A 314 -11.38 -37.61 -9.34
N ARG A 315 -10.63 -36.51 -9.28
CA ARG A 315 -9.26 -36.42 -9.76
C ARG A 315 -8.29 -37.08 -8.77
N ILE A 316 -7.34 -37.83 -9.27
CA ILE A 316 -6.30 -38.46 -8.45
C ILE A 316 -5.43 -37.35 -7.83
N LYS A 317 -5.22 -37.43 -6.52
CA LYS A 317 -4.36 -36.50 -5.80
C LYS A 317 -2.92 -36.80 -6.13
N GLN A 318 -2.25 -35.91 -6.82
CA GLN A 318 -0.84 -35.97 -7.15
C GLN A 318 0.03 -35.51 -5.97
N SER A 319 1.31 -35.87 -5.98
CA SER A 319 2.27 -35.37 -4.99
C SER A 319 2.42 -33.85 -5.11
N PHE A 320 2.86 -33.21 -4.03
CA PHE A 320 3.10 -31.77 -4.01
C PHE A 320 4.18 -31.38 -5.03
N ALA A 321 5.27 -32.16 -5.10
CA ALA A 321 6.34 -31.96 -6.06
C ALA A 321 5.86 -32.12 -7.51
N TYR A 322 5.04 -33.16 -7.81
CA TYR A 322 4.46 -33.32 -9.14
C TYR A 322 3.60 -32.12 -9.55
N ASN A 323 2.76 -31.62 -8.66
CA ASN A 323 1.89 -30.49 -8.96
C ASN A 323 2.69 -29.21 -9.26
N LEU A 324 3.79 -28.97 -8.52
CA LEU A 324 4.70 -27.86 -8.80
C LEU A 324 5.35 -28.01 -10.17
N LEU A 325 5.96 -29.19 -10.44
CA LEU A 325 6.62 -29.47 -11.71
C LEU A 325 5.66 -29.36 -12.91
N ALA A 326 4.43 -29.88 -12.78
CA ALA A 326 3.40 -29.79 -13.83
C ALA A 326 2.99 -28.33 -14.10
N ARG A 327 2.91 -27.49 -13.07
CA ARG A 327 2.63 -26.05 -13.23
C ARG A 327 3.81 -25.36 -13.93
N MET A 328 5.02 -25.61 -13.48
CA MET A 328 6.23 -25.04 -14.08
C MET A 328 6.36 -25.49 -15.55
N GLN A 329 6.16 -26.79 -15.84
CA GLN A 329 6.19 -27.31 -17.22
C GLN A 329 5.12 -26.68 -18.12
N ARG A 330 3.92 -26.42 -17.57
CA ARG A 330 2.80 -25.87 -18.34
C ARG A 330 2.98 -24.40 -18.70
N TYR A 331 3.68 -23.63 -17.87
CA TYR A 331 3.77 -22.18 -17.99
C TYR A 331 5.24 -21.67 -17.99
N PRO A 332 6.15 -22.24 -18.79
CA PRO A 332 7.57 -21.89 -18.74
C PRO A 332 7.81 -20.41 -19.07
N ASP A 333 7.12 -19.87 -20.08
CA ASP A 333 7.27 -18.45 -20.46
C ASP A 333 6.84 -17.49 -19.33
N GLN A 334 5.86 -17.90 -18.53
CA GLN A 334 5.40 -17.09 -17.39
C GLN A 334 6.37 -17.17 -16.21
N VAL A 335 7.07 -18.30 -16.04
CA VAL A 335 8.13 -18.45 -15.04
C VAL A 335 9.36 -17.61 -15.39
N TRP A 336 9.72 -17.57 -16.69
CA TRP A 336 10.95 -16.98 -17.20
C TRP A 336 10.78 -15.56 -17.77
N ARG A 337 9.59 -14.98 -17.73
CA ARG A 337 9.32 -13.66 -18.33
C ARG A 337 10.24 -12.57 -17.79
N PHE A 338 10.65 -12.63 -16.55
CA PHE A 338 11.53 -11.65 -15.92
C PHE A 338 12.96 -11.58 -16.50
N ILE A 339 13.39 -12.56 -17.33
CA ILE A 339 14.67 -12.50 -18.04
C ILE A 339 14.51 -12.09 -19.51
N THR A 340 13.30 -12.22 -20.07
CA THR A 340 12.99 -11.83 -21.45
C THR A 340 12.38 -10.43 -21.55
N ASP A 341 11.95 -9.86 -20.41
CA ASP A 341 11.50 -8.49 -20.25
C ASP A 341 11.87 -8.04 -18.84
N LEU A 342 12.95 -7.30 -18.70
CA LEU A 342 13.50 -6.87 -17.40
C LEU A 342 12.61 -5.83 -16.67
N ARG A 343 11.58 -5.29 -17.33
CA ARG A 343 10.53 -4.51 -16.65
C ARG A 343 9.65 -5.38 -15.75
N VAL A 344 9.59 -6.68 -16.03
CA VAL A 344 8.77 -7.65 -15.32
C VAL A 344 9.54 -8.15 -14.09
N PRO A 345 9.03 -7.94 -12.87
CA PRO A 345 9.73 -8.37 -11.66
C PRO A 345 9.71 -9.91 -11.50
N PHE A 346 10.70 -10.42 -10.79
CA PHE A 346 10.81 -11.82 -10.44
C PHE A 346 9.64 -12.34 -9.57
N ASP A 347 9.03 -11.47 -8.77
CA ASP A 347 7.99 -11.83 -7.81
C ASP A 347 6.81 -10.85 -7.80
N ASN A 348 5.74 -11.23 -7.08
CA ASN A 348 4.54 -10.43 -6.87
C ASN A 348 4.50 -9.73 -5.50
N ASN A 349 5.65 -9.54 -4.85
CA ASN A 349 5.74 -8.94 -3.51
C ASN A 349 5.12 -7.54 -3.43
N GLN A 350 5.02 -6.82 -4.56
CA GLN A 350 4.37 -5.52 -4.65
C GLN A 350 2.89 -5.62 -4.26
N ALA A 351 2.14 -6.51 -4.92
CA ALA A 351 0.72 -6.71 -4.61
C ALA A 351 0.51 -7.30 -3.21
N GLU A 352 1.38 -8.22 -2.77
CA GLU A 352 1.33 -8.76 -1.40
C GLU A 352 1.48 -7.65 -0.35
N ARG A 353 2.40 -6.68 -0.56
CA ARG A 353 2.56 -5.52 0.33
C ARG A 353 1.33 -4.61 0.30
N ASP A 354 0.77 -4.37 -0.88
CA ASP A 354 -0.40 -3.52 -1.05
C ASP A 354 -1.64 -4.09 -0.33
N ILE A 355 -1.82 -5.42 -0.38
CA ILE A 355 -2.94 -6.11 0.30
C ILE A 355 -2.74 -6.21 1.82
N ARG A 356 -1.50 -6.27 2.31
CA ARG A 356 -1.20 -6.46 3.73
C ARG A 356 -1.88 -5.41 4.62
N MET A 357 -1.81 -4.13 4.23
CA MET A 357 -2.41 -3.05 5.02
C MET A 357 -3.95 -3.11 5.05
N PRO A 358 -4.68 -3.27 3.92
CA PRO A 358 -6.12 -3.55 3.96
C PRO A 358 -6.48 -4.77 4.83
N LYS A 359 -5.71 -5.85 4.77
CA LYS A 359 -5.96 -7.03 5.59
C LYS A 359 -5.78 -6.77 7.09
N LEU A 360 -4.85 -5.89 7.46
CA LEU A 360 -4.62 -5.50 8.84
C LEU A 360 -5.83 -4.77 9.44
N LYS A 361 -6.62 -4.06 8.62
CA LYS A 361 -7.84 -3.37 9.07
C LYS A 361 -8.77 -4.30 9.84
N GLN A 362 -8.96 -5.55 9.41
CA GLN A 362 -9.82 -6.50 10.12
C GLN A 362 -9.33 -6.79 11.55
N LYS A 363 -8.02 -6.74 11.77
CA LYS A 363 -7.42 -6.96 13.09
C LYS A 363 -7.52 -5.72 14.00
N ILE A 364 -7.47 -4.52 13.42
CA ILE A 364 -7.45 -3.26 14.17
C ILE A 364 -8.88 -2.76 14.44
N SER A 365 -9.73 -2.70 13.41
CA SER A 365 -11.06 -2.08 13.47
C SER A 365 -12.22 -3.00 13.07
N GLY A 366 -11.97 -4.31 12.99
CA GLY A 366 -12.99 -5.31 12.70
C GLY A 366 -13.44 -5.33 11.24
N CYS A 367 -14.54 -6.04 10.98
CA CYS A 367 -15.16 -6.17 9.66
C CYS A 367 -15.88 -4.89 9.23
N PHE A 368 -16.18 -4.78 7.93
CA PHE A 368 -17.07 -3.75 7.42
C PHE A 368 -18.51 -4.08 7.80
N ARG A 369 -19.31 -3.04 8.13
CA ARG A 369 -20.72 -3.21 8.43
C ARG A 369 -21.60 -3.30 7.17
N THR A 370 -21.20 -2.59 6.11
CA THR A 370 -21.94 -2.47 4.86
C THR A 370 -21.01 -2.60 3.64
N SER A 371 -21.58 -3.02 2.50
CA SER A 371 -20.87 -3.07 1.22
C SER A 371 -20.45 -1.68 0.77
N THR A 372 -21.27 -0.65 0.99
CA THR A 372 -20.94 0.74 0.68
C THR A 372 -19.72 1.22 1.49
N GLY A 373 -19.64 0.87 2.78
CA GLY A 373 -18.48 1.19 3.61
C GLY A 373 -17.22 0.50 3.12
N PHE A 374 -17.32 -0.73 2.59
CA PHE A 374 -16.19 -1.42 1.97
C PHE A 374 -15.77 -0.79 0.64
N GLN A 375 -16.72 -0.38 -0.20
CA GLN A 375 -16.44 0.35 -1.45
C GLN A 375 -15.76 1.70 -1.16
N SER A 376 -16.29 2.47 -0.20
CA SER A 376 -15.68 3.75 0.23
C SER A 376 -14.23 3.55 0.71
N PHE A 377 -13.98 2.49 1.47
CA PHE A 377 -12.62 2.13 1.89
C PHE A 377 -11.72 1.86 0.68
N CYS A 378 -12.17 1.03 -0.28
CA CYS A 378 -11.39 0.73 -1.49
C CYS A 378 -11.07 2.00 -2.29
N THR A 379 -12.06 2.89 -2.49
CA THR A 379 -11.86 4.16 -3.19
C THR A 379 -10.82 5.04 -2.49
N ILE A 380 -11.01 5.30 -1.19
CA ILE A 380 -10.08 6.16 -0.43
C ILE A 380 -8.69 5.54 -0.35
N ARG A 381 -8.59 4.23 -0.12
CA ARG A 381 -7.30 3.53 -0.06
C ARG A 381 -6.57 3.50 -1.38
N SER A 382 -7.27 3.37 -2.51
CA SER A 382 -6.65 3.46 -3.85
C SER A 382 -5.92 4.79 -4.03
N TYR A 383 -6.59 5.88 -3.69
CA TYR A 383 -6.01 7.22 -3.78
C TYR A 383 -4.83 7.40 -2.82
N LEU A 384 -5.02 7.09 -1.54
CA LEU A 384 -3.98 7.28 -0.52
C LEU A 384 -2.75 6.38 -0.73
N ALA A 385 -2.95 5.13 -1.17
CA ALA A 385 -1.85 4.23 -1.49
C ALA A 385 -1.03 4.74 -2.68
N SER A 386 -1.68 5.24 -3.71
CA SER A 386 -1.03 5.84 -4.88
C SER A 386 -0.26 7.11 -4.52
N LEU A 387 -0.84 8.02 -3.74
CA LEU A 387 -0.12 9.19 -3.19
C LEU A 387 1.13 8.77 -2.42
N ARG A 388 1.04 7.73 -1.60
CA ARG A 388 2.17 7.25 -0.80
C ARG A 388 3.31 6.73 -1.67
N LYS A 389 2.98 5.96 -2.71
CA LYS A 389 3.96 5.50 -3.70
C LYS A 389 4.65 6.66 -4.41
N GLN A 390 3.91 7.73 -4.70
CA GLN A 390 4.43 8.96 -5.31
C GLN A 390 5.10 9.92 -4.31
N LYS A 391 5.25 9.53 -3.04
CA LYS A 391 5.86 10.34 -1.96
C LYS A 391 5.16 11.68 -1.73
N ARG A 392 3.87 11.78 -2.03
CA ARG A 392 3.04 12.98 -1.83
C ARG A 392 2.44 13.01 -0.42
N GLN A 393 2.12 14.20 0.06
CA GLN A 393 1.53 14.40 1.39
C GLN A 393 0.05 14.03 1.40
N LEU A 394 -0.30 12.98 2.14
CA LEU A 394 -1.65 12.39 2.17
C LEU A 394 -2.68 13.34 2.79
N PHE A 395 -2.34 13.92 3.93
CA PHE A 395 -3.25 14.79 4.68
C PHE A 395 -3.62 16.06 3.89
N HIS A 396 -2.63 16.69 3.30
CA HIS A 396 -2.85 17.88 2.46
C HIS A 396 -3.71 17.56 1.24
N ALA A 397 -3.45 16.44 0.56
CA ALA A 397 -4.25 16.02 -0.59
C ALA A 397 -5.72 15.74 -0.22
N LEU A 398 -5.97 15.14 0.96
CA LEU A 398 -7.33 14.95 1.46
C LEU A 398 -8.03 16.30 1.75
N ALA A 399 -7.34 17.25 2.38
CA ALA A 399 -7.89 18.57 2.66
C ALA A 399 -8.27 19.31 1.35
N LEU A 400 -7.39 19.26 0.33
CA LEU A 400 -7.68 19.80 -1.00
C LEU A 400 -8.91 19.14 -1.65
N SER A 401 -9.06 17.81 -1.47
CA SER A 401 -10.20 17.08 -2.04
C SER A 401 -11.53 17.55 -1.43
N PHE A 402 -11.57 17.81 -0.13
CA PHE A 402 -12.74 18.42 0.52
C PHE A 402 -13.00 19.87 0.11
N SER A 403 -12.04 20.54 -0.47
CA SER A 403 -12.19 21.89 -1.04
C SER A 403 -12.52 21.88 -2.53
N GLY A 404 -12.81 20.71 -3.12
CA GLY A 404 -13.12 20.57 -4.54
C GLY A 404 -11.90 20.58 -5.49
N ASN A 405 -10.68 20.53 -4.92
CA ASN A 405 -9.41 20.59 -5.65
C ASN A 405 -8.63 19.28 -5.52
N THR A 406 -9.25 18.15 -5.83
CA THR A 406 -8.59 16.83 -5.71
C THR A 406 -7.38 16.75 -6.62
N PRO A 407 -6.15 16.56 -6.06
CA PRO A 407 -4.95 16.39 -6.87
C PRO A 407 -5.03 15.13 -7.73
N LEU A 408 -4.85 15.26 -9.03
CA LEU A 408 -4.76 14.12 -9.95
C LEU A 408 -3.42 13.39 -9.76
N LEU A 409 -3.44 12.09 -10.03
CA LEU A 409 -2.30 11.20 -9.98
C LEU A 409 -1.93 10.79 -11.41
N ALA A 410 -0.76 11.20 -11.83
CA ALA A 410 -0.23 10.87 -13.15
C ALA A 410 0.36 9.46 -13.16
#